data_16502928600a9583d634106e3e78ffbc
#
_entry.id   16502928600a9583d634106e3e78ffbc
#
_cell.length_a   1.000
_cell.length_b   1.000
_cell.length_c   1.000
_cell.angle_alpha   90.00
_cell.angle_beta   90.00
_cell.angle_gamma   90.00
#
_symmetry.space_group_name_H-M   'P 1'
#
loop_
_entity.id
_entity.type
_entity.pdbx_description
1 polymer ?
#
loop_
_entity_poly.entity_id
_entity_poly.type
_entity_poly.pdbx_seq_one_letter_code
_entity_poly.pdbx_strand_id
1 'polypeptide(L)'
;CRLTPISHRHTRFKSGTRNWYWQIQQNIEDIAVLAHTGLIDLHTELYDRPDLLPDALHPTAEGAGIIARTVYRALTGNYGGLQMPVIYSDNMVLQREKPLRIAGTANAGEKVTVSIAGQKGEAITTSDGKWSVILPPMKAGGPYTLSISAESGKLDYTNILIGEVWLCSGQSNMAFQVSSAVDSQRKAFLEFAARKPQIRLFDMKPRWLTNAVEWDISTLDSLNRLQYYRDTEWKECNEETANRFSAIAFAFGQMLSDSLQ
;
A
#
# COMPACT_ATOMS: atom_id res chain seq x y z
N CYS A 1 -6.47 15.53 -21.73
CA CYS A 1 -5.46 15.02 -20.78
C CYS A 1 -5.12 16.11 -19.78
N ARG A 2 -4.90 15.74 -18.51
CA ARG A 2 -4.13 16.58 -17.59
C ARG A 2 -2.68 16.67 -18.10
N LEU A 3 -2.06 17.82 -17.90
CA LEU A 3 -0.67 18.01 -18.30
C LEU A 3 0.28 17.37 -17.28
N THR A 4 1.49 17.03 -17.71
CA THR A 4 2.57 16.59 -16.81
C THR A 4 2.90 17.65 -15.75
N PRO A 5 3.35 17.30 -14.54
CA PRO A 5 3.63 18.29 -13.49
C PRO A 5 4.87 19.13 -13.82
N ILE A 6 4.90 20.39 -13.38
CA ILE A 6 6.12 21.19 -13.38
C ILE A 6 6.87 20.93 -12.08
N SER A 7 8.09 20.39 -12.19
CA SER A 7 8.94 20.14 -11.04
C SER A 7 9.30 21.42 -10.30
N HIS A 8 9.18 21.40 -8.98
CA HIS A 8 9.57 22.50 -8.10
C HIS A 8 11.11 22.67 -7.97
N ARG A 9 11.89 21.70 -8.44
CA ARG A 9 13.36 21.76 -8.42
C ARG A 9 13.93 22.62 -9.53
N HIS A 10 13.12 23.00 -10.53
CA HIS A 10 13.59 23.81 -11.64
C HIS A 10 13.53 25.30 -11.34
N THR A 11 14.69 25.94 -11.35
CA THR A 11 14.85 27.39 -11.22
C THR A 11 14.43 28.15 -12.47
N ARG A 12 14.22 27.45 -13.60
CA ARG A 12 13.86 28.01 -14.90
C ARG A 12 12.49 28.70 -14.90
N PHE A 13 11.59 28.26 -14.01
CA PHE A 13 10.25 28.82 -13.91
C PHE A 13 10.15 29.75 -12.70
N LYS A 14 9.66 30.99 -12.94
CA LYS A 14 9.34 31.93 -11.88
C LYS A 14 8.24 31.38 -10.97
N SER A 15 8.23 31.79 -9.71
CA SER A 15 7.27 31.26 -8.70
C SER A 15 5.80 31.37 -9.13
N GLY A 16 5.41 32.47 -9.82
CA GLY A 16 4.05 32.65 -10.32
C GLY A 16 3.62 31.66 -11.40
N THR A 17 4.57 31.06 -12.13
CA THR A 17 4.27 30.08 -13.19
C THR A 17 3.63 28.82 -12.62
N ARG A 18 4.03 28.36 -11.43
CA ARG A 18 3.45 27.17 -10.79
C ARG A 18 1.99 27.38 -10.42
N ASN A 19 1.66 28.55 -9.83
CA ASN A 19 0.28 28.84 -9.45
C ASN A 19 -0.62 28.93 -10.68
N TRP A 20 -0.14 29.57 -11.72
CA TRP A 20 -0.85 29.64 -12.99
C TRP A 20 -1.02 28.26 -13.64
N TYR A 21 0.02 27.44 -13.63
CA TYR A 21 -0.02 26.10 -14.18
C TYR A 21 -0.98 25.20 -13.39
N TRP A 22 -1.03 25.34 -12.07
CA TRP A 22 -2.01 24.66 -11.24
C TRP A 22 -3.45 25.05 -11.60
N GLN A 23 -3.71 26.33 -11.84
CA GLN A 23 -5.03 26.78 -12.28
C GLN A 23 -5.42 26.19 -13.64
N ILE A 24 -4.47 26.04 -14.57
CA ILE A 24 -4.72 25.35 -15.84
C ILE A 24 -5.13 23.88 -15.59
N GLN A 25 -4.44 23.18 -14.71
CA GLN A 25 -4.77 21.79 -14.38
C GLN A 25 -6.20 21.67 -13.83
N GLN A 26 -6.60 22.55 -12.93
CA GLN A 26 -7.96 22.60 -12.39
C GLN A 26 -8.99 22.88 -13.50
N ASN A 27 -8.73 23.88 -14.35
CA ASN A 27 -9.63 24.19 -15.45
C ASN A 27 -9.79 23.01 -16.44
N ILE A 28 -8.75 22.23 -16.67
CA ILE A 28 -8.83 21.02 -17.50
C ILE A 28 -9.76 19.98 -16.87
N GLU A 29 -9.69 19.81 -15.55
CA GLU A 29 -10.59 18.92 -14.81
C GLU A 29 -12.04 19.41 -14.88
N ASP A 30 -12.25 20.67 -14.62
CA ASP A 30 -13.59 21.29 -14.66
C ASP A 30 -14.22 21.19 -16.06
N ILE A 31 -13.45 21.43 -17.11
CA ILE A 31 -13.91 21.25 -18.49
C ILE A 31 -14.27 19.81 -18.78
N ALA A 32 -13.46 18.85 -18.33
CA ALA A 32 -13.76 17.43 -18.53
C ALA A 32 -15.08 17.02 -17.85
N VAL A 33 -15.32 17.52 -16.64
CA VAL A 33 -16.57 17.28 -15.89
C VAL A 33 -17.75 17.94 -16.63
N LEU A 34 -17.64 19.20 -16.99
CA LEU A 34 -18.71 19.96 -17.69
C LEU A 34 -19.06 19.37 -19.06
N ALA A 35 -18.07 18.89 -19.78
CA ALA A 35 -18.23 18.28 -21.10
C ALA A 35 -18.60 16.79 -21.04
N HIS A 36 -18.71 16.20 -19.85
CA HIS A 36 -18.94 14.76 -19.67
C HIS A 36 -17.94 13.89 -20.46
N THR A 37 -16.66 14.29 -20.51
CA THR A 37 -15.61 13.57 -21.23
C THR A 37 -14.66 12.87 -20.28
N GLY A 38 -14.03 11.78 -20.75
CA GLY A 38 -12.95 11.12 -20.02
C GLY A 38 -11.72 12.03 -19.88
N LEU A 39 -11.00 11.88 -18.76
CA LEU A 39 -9.77 12.61 -18.48
C LEU A 39 -8.61 11.62 -18.31
N ILE A 40 -7.57 11.76 -19.15
CA ILE A 40 -6.31 11.04 -18.98
C ILE A 40 -5.41 11.87 -18.05
N ASP A 41 -5.10 11.35 -16.89
CA ASP A 41 -4.28 12.05 -15.88
C ASP A 41 -2.79 11.72 -16.03
N LEU A 42 -2.04 12.59 -16.72
CA LEU A 42 -0.59 12.49 -16.85
C LEU A 42 0.16 13.17 -15.70
N HIS A 43 -0.57 13.83 -14.81
CA HIS A 43 0.02 14.61 -13.70
C HIS A 43 0.34 13.72 -12.49
N THR A 44 -0.61 12.92 -12.04
CA THR A 44 -0.53 12.23 -10.75
C THR A 44 0.63 11.23 -10.69
N GLU A 45 0.84 10.44 -11.74
CA GLU A 45 1.91 9.43 -11.77
C GLU A 45 3.33 10.04 -11.84
N LEU A 46 3.45 11.30 -12.25
CA LEU A 46 4.73 12.00 -12.40
C LEU A 46 4.96 13.07 -11.32
N TYR A 47 3.96 13.35 -10.47
CA TYR A 47 4.00 14.47 -9.53
C TYR A 47 5.19 14.43 -8.59
N ASP A 48 5.47 13.28 -8.00
CA ASP A 48 6.57 13.06 -7.07
C ASP A 48 7.85 12.53 -7.76
N ARG A 49 7.92 12.62 -9.10
CA ARG A 49 9.01 12.13 -9.92
C ARG A 49 9.68 13.23 -10.74
N PRO A 50 10.22 14.28 -10.09
CA PRO A 50 10.91 15.38 -10.81
C PRO A 50 12.14 14.91 -11.59
N ASP A 51 12.75 13.80 -11.19
CA ASP A 51 13.86 13.14 -11.88
C ASP A 51 13.50 12.69 -13.30
N LEU A 52 12.23 12.41 -13.55
CA LEU A 52 11.73 11.98 -14.87
C LEU A 52 11.44 13.15 -15.83
N LEU A 53 11.52 14.37 -15.34
CA LEU A 53 11.30 15.61 -16.08
C LEU A 53 12.50 16.58 -15.86
N PRO A 54 13.71 16.23 -16.31
CA PRO A 54 14.95 16.90 -15.91
C PRO A 54 15.02 18.39 -16.24
N ASP A 55 14.30 18.84 -17.25
CA ASP A 55 14.15 20.26 -17.60
C ASP A 55 12.77 20.83 -17.23
N ALA A 56 12.01 20.11 -16.43
CA ALA A 56 10.63 20.37 -15.99
C ALA A 56 9.55 20.25 -17.08
N LEU A 57 9.90 19.87 -18.29
CA LEU A 57 8.97 19.79 -19.44
C LEU A 57 9.09 18.45 -20.17
N HIS A 58 10.31 18.07 -20.51
CA HIS A 58 10.55 16.90 -21.36
C HIS A 58 10.86 15.67 -20.52
N PRO A 59 10.10 14.58 -20.72
CA PRO A 59 10.32 13.37 -19.96
C PRO A 59 11.61 12.64 -20.40
N THR A 60 12.24 11.96 -19.45
CA THR A 60 13.23 10.92 -19.74
C THR A 60 12.57 9.75 -20.49
N ALA A 61 13.36 8.78 -20.97
CA ALA A 61 12.82 7.58 -21.59
C ALA A 61 11.88 6.81 -20.62
N GLU A 62 12.20 6.76 -19.32
CA GLU A 62 11.33 6.17 -18.31
C GLU A 62 10.05 6.99 -18.11
N GLY A 63 10.15 8.31 -18.00
CA GLY A 63 9.00 9.22 -17.91
C GLY A 63 8.06 9.09 -19.12
N ALA A 64 8.61 9.02 -20.32
CA ALA A 64 7.86 8.77 -21.54
C ALA A 64 7.16 7.39 -21.51
N GLY A 65 7.80 6.37 -20.96
CA GLY A 65 7.21 5.05 -20.75
C GLY A 65 6.01 5.09 -19.77
N ILE A 66 6.09 5.88 -18.70
CA ILE A 66 4.96 6.08 -17.77
C ILE A 66 3.81 6.76 -18.49
N ILE A 67 4.08 7.85 -19.21
CA ILE A 67 3.05 8.55 -20.00
C ILE A 67 2.36 7.59 -20.98
N ALA A 68 3.13 6.82 -21.75
CA ALA A 68 2.60 5.86 -22.71
C ALA A 68 1.70 4.81 -22.04
N ARG A 69 2.13 4.26 -20.89
CA ARG A 69 1.31 3.30 -20.13
C ARG A 69 0.02 3.93 -19.61
N THR A 70 0.09 5.15 -19.09
CA THR A 70 -1.09 5.88 -18.60
C THR A 70 -2.11 6.12 -19.71
N VAL A 71 -1.65 6.55 -20.88
CA VAL A 71 -2.50 6.71 -22.06
C VAL A 71 -3.07 5.37 -22.52
N TYR A 72 -2.25 4.33 -22.63
CA TYR A 72 -2.69 2.99 -23.01
C TYR A 72 -3.79 2.47 -22.07
N ARG A 73 -3.57 2.54 -20.76
CA ARG A 73 -4.56 2.12 -19.74
C ARG A 73 -5.88 2.89 -19.87
N ALA A 74 -5.81 4.19 -20.04
CA ALA A 74 -6.99 5.04 -20.17
C ALA A 74 -7.80 4.74 -21.45
N LEU A 75 -7.13 4.36 -22.54
CA LEU A 75 -7.79 4.07 -23.82
C LEU A 75 -8.31 2.63 -23.90
N THR A 76 -7.62 1.69 -23.30
CA THR A 76 -7.95 0.25 -23.42
C THR A 76 -8.68 -0.31 -22.21
N GLY A 77 -8.65 0.40 -21.06
CA GLY A 77 -9.11 -0.14 -19.78
C GLY A 77 -8.22 -1.27 -19.22
N ASN A 78 -7.08 -1.57 -19.83
CA ASN A 78 -6.19 -2.65 -19.41
C ASN A 78 -5.21 -2.15 -18.34
N TYR A 79 -5.48 -2.49 -17.08
CA TYR A 79 -4.64 -2.16 -15.92
C TYR A 79 -3.73 -3.34 -15.48
N GLY A 80 -3.64 -4.40 -16.27
CA GLY A 80 -2.83 -5.59 -15.97
C GLY A 80 -3.57 -6.64 -15.16
N GLY A 81 -4.91 -6.59 -15.16
CA GLY A 81 -5.76 -7.56 -14.48
C GLY A 81 -5.86 -7.36 -12.97
N LEU A 82 -6.39 -8.38 -12.30
CA LEU A 82 -6.65 -8.38 -10.86
C LEU A 82 -5.35 -8.36 -10.05
N GLN A 83 -5.17 -7.30 -9.24
CA GLN A 83 -4.01 -7.13 -8.36
C GLN A 83 -4.43 -6.59 -7.00
N MET A 84 -3.67 -6.97 -5.96
CA MET A 84 -3.90 -6.54 -4.58
C MET A 84 -2.67 -5.81 -4.02
N PRO A 85 -2.87 -4.79 -3.17
CA PRO A 85 -1.78 -4.21 -2.38
C PRO A 85 -1.08 -5.26 -1.51
N VAL A 86 0.21 -5.05 -1.24
CA VAL A 86 1.06 -5.98 -0.46
C VAL A 86 0.56 -6.26 0.96
N ILE A 87 -0.31 -5.40 1.51
CA ILE A 87 -0.95 -5.62 2.80
C ILE A 87 -1.87 -6.86 2.80
N TYR A 88 -2.33 -7.31 1.63
CA TYR A 88 -3.10 -8.53 1.48
C TYR A 88 -2.16 -9.69 1.18
N SER A 89 -2.03 -10.59 2.11
CA SER A 89 -1.27 -11.84 1.96
C SER A 89 -1.89 -12.91 2.85
N ASP A 90 -1.43 -14.14 2.69
CA ASP A 90 -1.73 -15.20 3.65
C ASP A 90 -1.41 -14.75 5.08
N ASN A 91 -2.05 -15.35 6.06
CA ASN A 91 -1.89 -15.07 7.48
C ASN A 91 -2.33 -13.67 7.94
N MET A 92 -2.91 -12.82 7.10
CA MET A 92 -3.32 -11.46 7.51
C MET A 92 -4.44 -11.49 8.56
N VAL A 93 -4.57 -10.37 9.27
CA VAL A 93 -5.70 -10.11 10.17
C VAL A 93 -6.53 -8.97 9.59
N LEU A 94 -7.84 -9.16 9.53
CA LEU A 94 -8.81 -8.11 9.20
C LEU A 94 -9.49 -7.65 10.49
N GLN A 95 -9.76 -6.34 10.59
CA GLN A 95 -10.31 -5.72 11.80
C GLN A 95 -11.71 -6.27 12.12
N ARG A 96 -11.89 -6.80 13.33
CA ARG A 96 -13.20 -7.25 13.83
C ARG A 96 -14.16 -6.10 14.07
N GLU A 97 -15.47 -6.38 14.06
CA GLU A 97 -16.55 -5.47 14.44
C GLU A 97 -16.56 -4.13 13.68
N LYS A 98 -15.89 -4.08 12.55
CA LYS A 98 -15.89 -2.97 11.59
C LYS A 98 -16.24 -3.49 10.20
N PRO A 99 -16.87 -2.68 9.34
CA PRO A 99 -17.05 -3.05 7.94
C PRO A 99 -15.72 -3.41 7.29
N LEU A 100 -15.67 -4.56 6.63
CA LEU A 100 -14.45 -5.05 5.98
C LEU A 100 -14.34 -4.43 4.59
N ARG A 101 -13.47 -3.45 4.44
CA ARG A 101 -13.18 -2.85 3.14
C ARG A 101 -12.04 -3.59 2.47
N ILE A 102 -12.33 -4.24 1.36
CA ILE A 102 -11.35 -4.93 0.51
C ILE A 102 -11.25 -4.14 -0.79
N ALA A 103 -10.04 -3.77 -1.20
CA ALA A 103 -9.81 -2.91 -2.36
C ALA A 103 -8.54 -3.31 -3.11
N GLY A 104 -8.53 -3.09 -4.41
CA GLY A 104 -7.43 -3.40 -5.29
C GLY A 104 -7.59 -2.78 -6.66
N THR A 105 -6.89 -3.33 -7.65
CA THR A 105 -7.01 -2.93 -9.05
C THR A 105 -7.39 -4.13 -9.93
N ALA A 106 -8.06 -3.86 -11.04
CA ALA A 106 -8.35 -4.80 -12.11
C ALA A 106 -8.57 -4.01 -13.42
N ASN A 107 -8.90 -4.67 -14.53
CA ASN A 107 -9.20 -3.92 -15.74
C ASN A 107 -10.51 -3.13 -15.59
N ALA A 108 -10.59 -2.00 -16.25
CA ALA A 108 -11.75 -1.11 -16.17
C ALA A 108 -13.04 -1.84 -16.60
N GLY A 109 -14.11 -1.67 -15.84
CA GLY A 109 -15.40 -2.31 -16.12
C GLY A 109 -15.52 -3.77 -15.70
N GLU A 110 -14.44 -4.41 -15.26
CA GLU A 110 -14.52 -5.78 -14.75
C GLU A 110 -15.36 -5.84 -13.46
N LYS A 111 -16.13 -6.88 -13.34
CA LYS A 111 -16.84 -7.22 -12.12
C LYS A 111 -15.92 -7.99 -11.20
N VAL A 112 -15.63 -7.43 -10.04
CA VAL A 112 -14.85 -8.08 -8.98
C VAL A 112 -15.79 -8.62 -7.91
N THR A 113 -15.59 -9.88 -7.55
CA THR A 113 -16.31 -10.56 -6.48
C THR A 113 -15.35 -10.86 -5.34
N VAL A 114 -15.72 -10.51 -4.12
CA VAL A 114 -14.97 -10.80 -2.89
C VAL A 114 -15.81 -11.70 -2.00
N SER A 115 -15.23 -12.75 -1.44
CA SER A 115 -15.91 -13.64 -0.50
C SER A 115 -15.01 -14.07 0.65
N ILE A 116 -15.57 -14.13 1.86
CA ILE A 116 -14.94 -14.63 3.08
C ILE A 116 -16.01 -15.17 4.04
N ALA A 117 -15.80 -16.34 4.62
CA ALA A 117 -16.67 -16.90 5.66
C ALA A 117 -18.17 -16.90 5.29
N GLY A 118 -18.50 -17.20 4.05
CA GLY A 118 -19.89 -17.20 3.56
C GLY A 118 -20.46 -15.82 3.20
N GLN A 119 -19.79 -14.73 3.55
CA GLN A 119 -20.16 -13.39 3.05
C GLN A 119 -19.64 -13.21 1.63
N LYS A 120 -20.37 -12.46 0.82
CA LYS A 120 -20.02 -12.13 -0.56
C LYS A 120 -20.39 -10.69 -0.87
N GLY A 121 -19.52 -10.00 -1.59
CA GLY A 121 -19.75 -8.67 -2.13
C GLY A 121 -19.18 -8.52 -3.53
N GLU A 122 -19.67 -7.55 -4.27
CA GLU A 122 -19.29 -7.32 -5.66
C GLU A 122 -19.08 -5.83 -5.91
N ALA A 123 -18.19 -5.50 -6.82
CA ALA A 123 -17.98 -4.14 -7.33
C ALA A 123 -17.62 -4.19 -8.80
N ILE A 124 -17.91 -3.11 -9.51
CA ILE A 124 -17.41 -2.88 -10.87
C ILE A 124 -16.18 -1.99 -10.77
N THR A 125 -15.12 -2.39 -11.43
CA THR A 125 -13.88 -1.62 -11.51
C THR A 125 -14.13 -0.31 -12.23
N THR A 126 -13.68 0.78 -11.63
CA THR A 126 -13.80 2.12 -12.21
C THR A 126 -12.89 2.30 -13.43
N SER A 127 -13.09 3.39 -14.17
CA SER A 127 -12.30 3.70 -15.38
C SER A 127 -10.79 3.90 -15.12
N ASP A 128 -10.42 4.16 -13.87
CA ASP A 128 -9.01 4.27 -13.43
C ASP A 128 -8.44 2.93 -12.88
N GLY A 129 -9.16 1.83 -13.09
CA GLY A 129 -8.72 0.48 -12.73
C GLY A 129 -8.87 0.15 -11.25
N LYS A 130 -9.57 0.94 -10.45
CA LYS A 130 -9.73 0.71 -9.00
C LYS A 130 -11.09 0.09 -8.68
N TRP A 131 -11.10 -0.73 -7.65
CA TRP A 131 -12.34 -1.29 -7.11
C TRP A 131 -12.28 -1.36 -5.57
N SER A 132 -13.44 -1.37 -4.96
CA SER A 132 -13.58 -1.54 -3.51
C SER A 132 -14.90 -2.23 -3.19
N VAL A 133 -14.83 -3.29 -2.38
CA VAL A 133 -15.98 -4.00 -1.83
C VAL A 133 -16.01 -3.79 -0.33
N ILE A 134 -17.18 -3.53 0.23
CA ILE A 134 -17.40 -3.44 1.67
C ILE A 134 -18.28 -4.61 2.09
N LEU A 135 -17.74 -5.49 2.94
CA LEU A 135 -18.49 -6.57 3.56
C LEU A 135 -18.95 -6.19 4.98
N PRO A 136 -20.03 -6.80 5.46
CA PRO A 136 -20.50 -6.60 6.83
C PRO A 136 -19.44 -6.87 7.89
N PRO A 137 -19.53 -6.25 9.08
CA PRO A 137 -18.65 -6.55 10.21
C PRO A 137 -18.69 -8.03 10.58
N MET A 138 -17.53 -8.54 11.01
CA MET A 138 -17.39 -9.90 11.53
C MET A 138 -16.90 -9.88 12.97
N LYS A 139 -17.33 -10.89 13.76
CA LYS A 139 -16.74 -11.15 15.08
C LYS A 139 -15.37 -11.79 14.94
N ALA A 140 -14.56 -11.72 16.00
CA ALA A 140 -13.27 -12.42 16.05
C ALA A 140 -13.43 -13.90 15.72
N GLY A 141 -12.50 -14.44 14.97
CA GLY A 141 -12.51 -15.84 14.54
C GLY A 141 -11.59 -16.12 13.35
N GLY A 142 -11.67 -17.34 12.87
CA GLY A 142 -10.84 -17.88 11.78
C GLY A 142 -10.22 -19.23 12.17
N PRO A 143 -9.33 -19.79 11.34
CA PRO A 143 -8.86 -19.21 10.08
C PRO A 143 -9.89 -19.30 8.95
N TYR A 144 -9.91 -18.30 8.09
CA TYR A 144 -10.74 -18.21 6.90
C TYR A 144 -9.90 -18.15 5.63
N THR A 145 -10.56 -18.31 4.47
CA THR A 145 -10.00 -17.98 3.17
C THR A 145 -10.72 -16.76 2.62
N LEU A 146 -9.95 -15.73 2.21
CA LEU A 146 -10.45 -14.58 1.45
C LEU A 146 -10.24 -14.89 -0.03
N SER A 147 -11.33 -15.00 -0.78
CA SER A 147 -11.29 -15.23 -2.23
C SER A 147 -11.71 -13.97 -2.97
N ILE A 148 -10.94 -13.60 -3.99
CA ILE A 148 -11.20 -12.45 -4.85
C ILE A 148 -11.13 -12.95 -6.29
N SER A 149 -12.15 -12.67 -7.09
CA SER A 149 -12.21 -13.11 -8.48
C SER A 149 -12.73 -12.00 -9.40
N ALA A 150 -12.14 -11.93 -10.57
CA ALA A 150 -12.54 -11.09 -11.69
C ALA A 150 -12.38 -11.90 -13.00
N GLU A 151 -12.77 -11.35 -14.14
CA GLU A 151 -12.54 -12.00 -15.43
C GLU A 151 -11.04 -12.21 -15.69
N SER A 152 -10.22 -11.24 -15.30
CA SER A 152 -8.76 -11.25 -15.48
C SER A 152 -8.00 -12.17 -14.52
N GLY A 153 -8.65 -12.78 -13.51
CA GLY A 153 -7.96 -13.70 -12.61
C GLY A 153 -8.68 -13.99 -11.30
N LYS A 154 -8.04 -14.84 -10.48
CA LYS A 154 -8.48 -15.20 -9.15
C LYS A 154 -7.31 -15.19 -8.19
N LEU A 155 -7.55 -14.69 -6.98
CA LEU A 155 -6.60 -14.67 -5.86
C LEU A 155 -7.28 -15.24 -4.63
N ASP A 156 -6.63 -16.18 -3.96
CA ASP A 156 -7.07 -16.76 -2.69
C ASP A 156 -5.99 -16.50 -1.65
N TYR A 157 -6.38 -15.90 -0.52
CA TYR A 157 -5.51 -15.73 0.64
C TYR A 157 -6.02 -16.61 1.77
N THR A 158 -5.12 -17.39 2.32
CA THR A 158 -5.44 -18.42 3.33
C THR A 158 -5.01 -18.01 4.74
N ASN A 159 -5.52 -18.75 5.74
CA ASN A 159 -5.19 -18.53 7.14
C ASN A 159 -5.50 -17.11 7.65
N ILE A 160 -6.60 -16.53 7.16
CA ILE A 160 -7.04 -15.19 7.52
C ILE A 160 -7.75 -15.21 8.87
N LEU A 161 -7.34 -14.33 9.77
CA LEU A 161 -8.03 -14.12 11.04
C LEU A 161 -8.86 -12.83 10.99
N ILE A 162 -9.95 -12.83 11.73
CA ILE A 162 -10.68 -11.62 12.10
C ILE A 162 -10.33 -11.31 13.55
N GLY A 163 -9.74 -10.16 13.81
CA GLY A 163 -9.22 -9.82 15.13
C GLY A 163 -8.91 -8.33 15.28
N GLU A 164 -8.08 -8.00 16.26
CA GLU A 164 -7.58 -6.65 16.45
C GLU A 164 -6.40 -6.37 15.53
N VAL A 165 -6.43 -5.22 14.85
CA VAL A 165 -5.34 -4.75 13.99
C VAL A 165 -4.80 -3.42 14.53
N TRP A 166 -3.50 -3.38 14.81
CA TRP A 166 -2.83 -2.22 15.38
C TRP A 166 -1.65 -1.79 14.50
N LEU A 167 -1.59 -0.50 14.19
CA LEU A 167 -0.43 0.12 13.55
C LEU A 167 0.52 0.63 14.62
N CYS A 168 1.68 -0.02 14.73
CA CYS A 168 2.76 0.39 15.62
C CYS A 168 3.79 1.20 14.84
N SER A 169 3.88 2.49 15.08
CA SER A 169 4.75 3.42 14.37
C SER A 169 5.59 4.25 15.35
N GLY A 170 6.78 4.67 14.92
CA GLY A 170 7.68 5.48 15.72
C GLY A 170 9.07 5.60 15.08
N GLN A 171 10.06 5.84 15.90
CA GLN A 171 11.46 5.99 15.50
C GLN A 171 12.32 4.81 16.01
N SER A 172 13.56 5.09 16.41
CA SER A 172 14.56 4.10 16.85
C SER A 172 14.06 3.13 17.91
N ASN A 173 13.29 3.61 18.90
CA ASN A 173 12.73 2.72 19.93
C ASN A 173 11.72 1.72 19.35
N MET A 174 10.92 2.14 18.36
CA MET A 174 10.00 1.22 17.67
C MET A 174 10.75 0.26 16.76
N ALA A 175 11.88 0.65 16.18
CA ALA A 175 12.75 -0.20 15.37
C ALA A 175 13.59 -1.19 16.20
N PHE A 176 13.69 -0.99 17.52
CA PHE A 176 14.45 -1.86 18.43
C PHE A 176 13.82 -3.25 18.46
N GLN A 177 14.59 -4.26 18.06
CA GLN A 177 14.10 -5.63 17.89
C GLN A 177 14.18 -6.44 19.20
N VAL A 178 13.34 -7.47 19.30
CA VAL A 178 13.39 -8.44 20.39
C VAL A 178 14.79 -9.05 20.52
N SER A 179 15.48 -9.33 19.41
CA SER A 179 16.87 -9.82 19.37
C SER A 179 17.89 -8.93 20.09
N SER A 180 17.59 -7.64 20.24
CA SER A 180 18.46 -6.65 20.89
C SER A 180 18.06 -6.37 22.35
N ALA A 181 16.97 -6.99 22.84
CA ALA A 181 16.54 -6.86 24.21
C ALA A 181 17.50 -7.59 25.17
N VAL A 182 17.49 -7.22 26.46
CA VAL A 182 18.26 -7.93 27.47
C VAL A 182 17.84 -9.41 27.57
N ASP A 183 18.80 -10.30 27.83
CA ASP A 183 18.61 -11.75 27.72
C ASP A 183 17.37 -12.29 28.45
N SER A 184 17.07 -11.82 29.65
CA SER A 184 15.91 -12.26 30.42
C SER A 184 14.59 -11.91 29.73
N GLN A 185 14.47 -10.71 29.17
CA GLN A 185 13.27 -10.26 28.47
C GLN A 185 13.14 -10.92 27.10
N ARG A 186 14.25 -11.01 26.37
CA ARG A 186 14.30 -11.73 25.10
C ARG A 186 13.83 -13.18 25.28
N LYS A 187 14.34 -13.87 26.29
CA LYS A 187 13.95 -15.23 26.60
C LYS A 187 12.45 -15.34 26.87
N ALA A 188 11.89 -14.46 27.69
CA ALA A 188 10.45 -14.44 27.98
C ALA A 188 9.59 -14.22 26.70
N PHE A 189 10.00 -13.31 25.81
CA PHE A 189 9.30 -13.09 24.55
C PHE A 189 9.35 -14.33 23.63
N LEU A 190 10.50 -15.00 23.53
CA LEU A 190 10.64 -16.18 22.71
C LEU A 190 9.87 -17.37 23.29
N GLU A 191 9.86 -17.55 24.60
CA GLU A 191 9.03 -18.58 25.27
C GLU A 191 7.52 -18.33 25.04
N PHE A 192 7.08 -17.07 25.03
CA PHE A 192 5.71 -16.74 24.65
C PHE A 192 5.45 -17.07 23.17
N ALA A 193 6.33 -16.65 22.28
CA ALA A 193 6.20 -16.89 20.83
C ALA A 193 6.23 -18.39 20.48
N ALA A 194 6.98 -19.21 21.22
CA ALA A 194 7.05 -20.67 21.05
C ALA A 194 5.69 -21.35 21.27
N ARG A 195 4.77 -20.73 22.02
CA ARG A 195 3.40 -21.23 22.21
C ARG A 195 2.51 -21.01 20.98
N LYS A 196 3.04 -20.36 19.92
CA LYS A 196 2.34 -20.02 18.68
C LYS A 196 1.00 -19.29 18.93
N PRO A 197 1.01 -18.15 19.63
CA PRO A 197 -0.20 -17.39 19.89
C PRO A 197 -0.84 -16.93 18.57
N GLN A 198 -2.15 -16.62 18.60
CA GLN A 198 -2.88 -16.11 17.43
C GLN A 198 -2.52 -14.65 17.12
N ILE A 199 -1.25 -14.32 17.18
CA ILE A 199 -0.68 -13.04 16.77
C ILE A 199 -0.14 -13.17 15.35
N ARG A 200 -0.34 -12.14 14.55
CA ARG A 200 0.24 -12.02 13.21
C ARG A 200 1.09 -10.74 13.15
N LEU A 201 2.19 -10.84 12.48
CA LEU A 201 3.19 -9.78 12.39
C LEU A 201 3.33 -9.32 10.94
N PHE A 202 3.19 -8.01 10.71
CA PHE A 202 3.47 -7.37 9.43
C PHE A 202 4.58 -6.35 9.64
N ASP A 203 5.81 -6.67 9.22
CA ASP A 203 7.01 -5.91 9.55
C ASP A 203 7.45 -5.05 8.34
N MET A 204 7.12 -3.77 8.37
CA MET A 204 7.49 -2.80 7.34
C MET A 204 8.90 -2.26 7.57
N LYS A 205 9.93 -3.03 7.25
CA LYS A 205 11.32 -2.59 7.39
C LYS A 205 11.71 -1.55 6.35
N PRO A 206 12.40 -0.47 6.76
CA PRO A 206 12.89 0.51 5.81
C PRO A 206 13.93 -0.10 4.86
N ARG A 207 13.94 0.37 3.61
CA ARG A 207 14.97 -0.01 2.63
C ARG A 207 16.32 0.61 2.94
N TRP A 208 16.31 1.85 3.43
CA TRP A 208 17.49 2.66 3.70
C TRP A 208 17.49 3.16 5.13
N LEU A 209 18.67 3.32 5.68
CA LEU A 209 18.83 3.94 7.01
C LEU A 209 18.60 5.44 6.89
N THR A 210 17.74 5.98 7.73
CA THR A 210 17.31 7.39 7.70
C THR A 210 18.37 8.36 8.24
N ASN A 211 19.44 7.86 8.86
CA ASN A 211 20.53 8.64 9.42
C ASN A 211 21.73 8.76 8.48
N ALA A 212 21.64 8.33 7.23
CA ALA A 212 22.65 8.60 6.21
C ALA A 212 22.71 10.11 5.95
N VAL A 213 23.91 10.66 5.96
CA VAL A 213 24.13 12.11 5.74
C VAL A 213 23.85 12.48 4.28
N GLU A 214 24.21 11.60 3.37
CA GLU A 214 23.96 11.75 1.94
C GLU A 214 23.50 10.42 1.35
N TRP A 215 22.51 10.47 0.49
CA TRP A 215 22.07 9.31 -0.30
C TRP A 215 22.53 9.46 -1.74
N ASP A 216 22.90 8.34 -2.33
CA ASP A 216 23.20 8.29 -3.76
C ASP A 216 21.94 8.56 -4.61
N ILE A 217 22.16 8.81 -5.91
CA ILE A 217 21.08 9.15 -6.84
C ILE A 217 20.06 8.01 -6.94
N SER A 218 20.48 6.76 -6.87
CA SER A 218 19.57 5.60 -6.97
C SER A 218 18.66 5.49 -5.75
N THR A 219 19.20 5.78 -4.57
CA THR A 219 18.41 5.85 -3.32
C THR A 219 17.41 7.00 -3.36
N LEU A 220 17.83 8.19 -3.79
CA LEU A 220 16.95 9.35 -3.96
C LEU A 220 15.83 9.07 -4.97
N ASP A 221 16.15 8.40 -6.08
CA ASP A 221 15.17 7.99 -7.07
C ASP A 221 14.13 7.02 -6.48
N SER A 222 14.59 6.04 -5.72
CA SER A 222 13.69 5.09 -5.05
C SER A 222 12.79 5.76 -3.99
N LEU A 223 13.34 6.72 -3.23
CA LEU A 223 12.54 7.52 -2.28
C LEU A 223 11.49 8.38 -3.00
N ASN A 224 11.85 8.97 -4.14
CA ASN A 224 10.92 9.72 -4.98
C ASN A 224 9.78 8.83 -5.53
N ARG A 225 10.05 7.53 -5.68
CA ARG A 225 9.03 6.52 -6.05
C ARG A 225 8.22 6.00 -4.85
N LEU A 226 8.36 6.59 -3.69
CA LEU A 226 7.72 6.15 -2.44
C LEU A 226 8.10 4.71 -2.02
N GLN A 227 9.27 4.23 -2.43
CA GLN A 227 9.75 2.89 -2.12
C GLN A 227 10.50 2.85 -0.78
N TYR A 228 9.88 3.37 0.26
CA TYR A 228 10.53 3.50 1.59
C TYR A 228 10.76 2.16 2.28
N TYR A 229 9.93 1.16 2.00
CA TYR A 229 9.93 -0.11 2.70
C TYR A 229 10.29 -1.26 1.78
N ARG A 230 10.84 -2.32 2.36
CA ARG A 230 11.03 -3.60 1.66
C ARG A 230 9.68 -4.30 1.51
N ASP A 231 9.56 -5.11 0.47
CA ASP A 231 8.40 -5.97 0.33
C ASP A 231 8.31 -6.90 1.55
N THR A 232 7.11 -7.06 2.07
CA THR A 232 6.84 -7.84 3.27
C THR A 232 5.48 -8.52 3.15
N GLU A 233 5.20 -9.43 4.06
CA GLU A 233 3.96 -10.20 4.15
C GLU A 233 3.59 -10.42 5.62
N TRP A 234 2.35 -10.77 5.87
CA TRP A 234 1.91 -11.19 7.19
C TRP A 234 2.52 -12.54 7.56
N LYS A 235 3.03 -12.64 8.78
CA LYS A 235 3.64 -13.87 9.32
C LYS A 235 2.97 -14.29 10.60
N GLU A 236 2.88 -15.61 10.78
CA GLU A 236 2.50 -16.19 12.07
C GLU A 236 3.57 -15.88 13.12
N CYS A 237 3.11 -15.69 14.36
CA CYS A 237 4.01 -15.53 15.49
C CYS A 237 4.69 -16.87 15.83
N ASN A 238 6.00 -16.85 15.82
CA ASN A 238 6.89 -17.88 16.30
C ASN A 238 8.19 -17.26 16.79
N GLU A 239 9.12 -18.05 17.31
CA GLU A 239 10.38 -17.55 17.86
C GLU A 239 11.21 -16.78 16.82
N GLU A 240 11.27 -17.24 15.57
CA GLU A 240 12.02 -16.58 14.51
C GLU A 240 11.42 -15.23 14.15
N THR A 241 10.11 -15.17 13.88
CA THR A 241 9.41 -13.95 13.47
C THR A 241 9.37 -12.93 14.60
N ALA A 242 9.12 -13.36 15.83
CA ALA A 242 9.15 -12.51 17.02
C ALA A 242 10.54 -11.94 17.30
N ASN A 243 11.60 -12.74 17.16
CA ASN A 243 12.97 -12.30 17.43
C ASN A 243 13.43 -11.14 16.57
N ARG A 244 12.88 -11.02 15.34
CA ARG A 244 13.20 -9.97 14.36
C ARG A 244 12.22 -8.80 14.41
N PHE A 245 11.14 -8.89 15.15
CA PHE A 245 10.10 -7.88 15.23
C PHE A 245 10.42 -6.82 16.29
N SER A 246 9.74 -5.66 16.25
CA SER A 246 9.83 -4.61 17.26
C SER A 246 9.53 -5.15 18.66
N ALA A 247 10.44 -4.97 19.61
CA ALA A 247 10.27 -5.42 20.99
C ALA A 247 9.07 -4.73 21.68
N ILE A 248 8.89 -3.42 21.46
CA ILE A 248 7.78 -2.66 22.03
C ILE A 248 6.44 -3.10 21.42
N ALA A 249 6.38 -3.21 20.08
CA ALA A 249 5.18 -3.66 19.43
C ALA A 249 4.83 -5.11 19.79
N PHE A 250 5.84 -5.98 19.96
CA PHE A 250 5.64 -7.35 20.39
C PHE A 250 5.12 -7.45 21.83
N ALA A 251 5.72 -6.68 22.76
CA ALA A 251 5.26 -6.61 24.15
C ALA A 251 3.80 -6.13 24.23
N PHE A 252 3.44 -5.09 23.46
CA PHE A 252 2.06 -4.63 23.36
C PHE A 252 1.13 -5.74 22.83
N GLY A 253 1.51 -6.40 21.75
CA GLY A 253 0.72 -7.50 21.16
C GLY A 253 0.54 -8.68 22.12
N GLN A 254 1.56 -9.02 22.91
CA GLN A 254 1.47 -10.03 23.97
C GLN A 254 0.45 -9.61 25.04
N MET A 255 0.58 -8.41 25.59
CA MET A 255 -0.33 -7.91 26.63
C MET A 255 -1.78 -7.85 26.11
N LEU A 256 -1.98 -7.43 24.89
CA LEU A 256 -3.29 -7.40 24.27
C LEU A 256 -3.86 -8.81 24.10
N SER A 257 -3.06 -9.76 23.62
CA SER A 257 -3.44 -11.18 23.46
C SER A 257 -3.85 -11.80 24.78
N ASP A 258 -3.09 -11.53 25.86
CA ASP A 258 -3.40 -12.05 27.20
C ASP A 258 -4.70 -11.44 27.79
N SER A 259 -5.07 -10.22 27.35
CA SER A 259 -6.25 -9.50 27.84
C SER A 259 -7.55 -9.82 27.09
N LEU A 260 -7.45 -10.35 25.87
CA LEU A 260 -8.59 -10.62 24.98
C LEU A 260 -9.00 -12.10 24.94
N GLN A 261 -8.40 -12.94 25.77
CA GLN A 261 -8.72 -14.38 25.89
C GLN A 261 -10.11 -14.63 26.44
#